data_5938e64d626d13a5fc71d8ae1ce0aa00
#
_entry.id   5938e64d626d13a5fc71d8ae1ce0aa00
#
_cell.length_a   1.000
_cell.length_b   1.000
_cell.length_c   1.000
_cell.angle_alpha   90.00
_cell.angle_beta   90.00
_cell.angle_gamma   90.00
#
_symmetry.space_group_name_H-M   'P 1'
#
loop_
_entity.id
_entity.type
_entity.pdbx_description
1 polymer ?
#
loop_
_entity_poly.entity_id
_entity_poly.type
_entity_poly.pdbx_seq_one_letter_code
_entity_poly.pdbx_strand_id
1 'polypeptide(L)'
;MRASKDGIARTHRQLLLPSKLLSVTNPRKYNAEQRRRELCDAALELLANDGARGLSHPKVDRHAGMPAGTTSAYYRTRKALLIGAAQRMSDLDAADLTRMAELTDSDDRRFSGTLGLATMVVMWGQPPWLTRTKARHELVALAGRDPDLARTIGEVAERFEELQRALITQWQPAGTDLDPALIDDQAFAVSRFISGVMGDFVRNDETTYDVAHLDSVIQAILEGIRDSFQRATRV
;
A
#
# COMPACT_ATOMS: atom_id res chain seq x y z
N MET A 1 -15.28 36.42 -58.22
CA MET A 1 -15.24 37.81 -57.71
C MET A 1 -15.22 37.74 -56.17
N ARG A 2 -14.08 38.18 -55.57
CA ARG A 2 -13.82 38.66 -54.19
C ARG A 2 -14.64 38.01 -53.07
N ALA A 3 -14.07 37.15 -52.23
CA ALA A 3 -13.29 37.40 -51.01
C ALA A 3 -14.02 38.23 -49.95
N SER A 4 -14.34 37.65 -48.79
CA SER A 4 -14.20 38.34 -47.52
C SER A 4 -13.85 37.34 -46.42
N LYS A 5 -12.70 37.57 -45.81
CA LYS A 5 -12.20 36.99 -44.54
C LYS A 5 -12.76 37.89 -43.44
N ASP A 6 -13.26 37.28 -42.39
CA ASP A 6 -13.34 37.85 -41.03
C ASP A 6 -13.55 36.66 -40.11
N GLY A 7 -12.65 36.18 -39.25
CA GLY A 7 -11.99 36.97 -38.25
C GLY A 7 -12.63 36.60 -36.91
N ILE A 8 -12.51 35.31 -36.44
CA ILE A 8 -12.95 34.91 -35.09
C ILE A 8 -11.74 35.00 -34.16
N ALA A 9 -11.64 36.13 -33.49
CA ALA A 9 -10.72 36.34 -32.39
C ALA A 9 -11.11 35.44 -31.20
N ARG A 10 -10.32 34.40 -30.92
CA ARG A 10 -10.42 33.64 -29.70
C ARG A 10 -9.80 34.43 -28.54
N THR A 11 -10.67 34.96 -27.70
CA THR A 11 -10.29 35.58 -26.42
C THR A 11 -9.79 34.49 -25.46
N HIS A 12 -8.50 34.37 -25.34
CA HIS A 12 -7.87 33.63 -24.26
C HIS A 12 -8.11 34.37 -22.93
N ARG A 13 -9.14 33.96 -22.20
CA ARG A 13 -9.35 34.38 -20.83
C ARG A 13 -8.38 33.56 -19.98
N GLN A 14 -7.21 34.14 -19.74
CA GLN A 14 -6.20 33.65 -18.80
C GLN A 14 -6.81 33.72 -17.40
N LEU A 15 -7.26 32.58 -16.86
CA LEU A 15 -7.64 32.44 -15.46
C LEU A 15 -6.38 32.60 -14.63
N LEU A 16 -6.17 33.81 -14.13
CA LEU A 16 -5.19 34.09 -13.08
C LEU A 16 -5.66 33.37 -11.81
N LEU A 17 -5.08 32.22 -11.54
CA LEU A 17 -5.15 31.58 -10.22
C LEU A 17 -4.45 32.49 -9.22
N PRO A 18 -5.04 32.71 -8.02
CA PRO A 18 -4.42 33.56 -7.02
C PRO A 18 -3.12 32.90 -6.53
N SER A 19 -2.01 33.57 -6.74
CA SER A 19 -0.65 33.19 -6.36
C SER A 19 -0.38 33.31 -4.84
N LYS A 20 -1.32 32.86 -4.00
CA LYS A 20 -1.20 32.87 -2.54
C LYS A 20 -1.65 31.56 -1.92
N LEU A 21 -0.94 30.47 -2.18
CA LEU A 21 -0.94 29.23 -1.35
C LEU A 21 0.32 28.37 -1.65
N LEU A 22 1.43 29.01 -1.96
CA LEU A 22 2.73 28.37 -1.74
C LEU A 22 3.11 28.66 -0.30
N SER A 23 2.68 27.80 0.61
CA SER A 23 3.29 27.73 1.94
C SER A 23 4.79 27.51 1.70
N VAL A 24 5.59 28.50 2.09
CA VAL A 24 7.06 28.44 2.01
C VAL A 24 7.51 27.30 2.94
N THR A 25 7.53 26.07 2.43
CA THR A 25 8.18 24.96 3.10
C THR A 25 9.64 25.29 3.24
N ASN A 26 10.14 25.39 4.48
CA ASN A 26 11.53 25.71 4.77
C ASN A 26 12.42 24.68 4.02
N PRO A 27 13.30 25.09 3.09
CA PRO A 27 14.09 24.18 2.26
C PRO A 27 14.93 23.20 3.07
N ARG A 28 15.35 23.58 4.29
CA ARG A 28 16.09 22.70 5.20
C ARG A 28 15.21 21.58 5.77
N LYS A 29 13.94 21.87 6.06
CA LYS A 29 12.96 20.87 6.56
C LYS A 29 12.60 19.89 5.45
N TYR A 30 12.38 20.37 4.24
CA TYR A 30 12.13 19.55 3.08
C TYR A 30 13.28 18.58 2.80
N ASN A 31 14.53 19.07 2.81
CA ASN A 31 15.71 18.23 2.65
C ASN A 31 15.85 17.17 3.76
N ALA A 32 15.50 17.49 4.99
CA ALA A 32 15.58 16.54 6.11
C ALA A 32 14.54 15.41 5.97
N GLU A 33 13.33 15.73 5.56
CA GLU A 33 12.24 14.76 5.34
C GLU A 33 12.55 13.85 4.16
N GLN A 34 13.03 14.42 3.05
CA GLN A 34 13.45 13.67 1.88
C GLN A 34 14.57 12.68 2.24
N ARG A 35 15.58 13.11 2.98
CA ARG A 35 16.67 12.22 3.43
C ARG A 35 16.19 11.11 4.36
N ARG A 36 15.21 11.37 5.24
CA ARG A 36 14.59 10.31 6.05
C ARG A 36 13.95 9.25 5.18
N ARG A 37 13.21 9.67 4.15
CA ARG A 37 12.57 8.74 3.19
C ARG A 37 13.61 7.90 2.47
N GLU A 38 14.64 8.51 1.92
CA GLU A 38 15.74 7.82 1.20
C GLU A 38 16.46 6.79 2.09
N LEU A 39 16.73 7.15 3.36
CA LEU A 39 17.30 6.21 4.33
C LEU A 39 16.39 5.05 4.66
N CYS A 40 15.08 5.31 4.79
CA CYS A 40 14.09 4.26 5.03
C CYS A 40 13.90 3.36 3.80
N ASP A 41 13.89 3.93 2.59
CA ASP A 41 13.81 3.17 1.34
C ASP A 41 15.02 2.21 1.22
N ALA A 42 16.24 2.72 1.47
CA ALA A 42 17.45 1.90 1.54
C ALA A 42 17.38 0.81 2.64
N ALA A 43 16.78 1.14 3.80
CA ALA A 43 16.61 0.16 4.87
C ALA A 43 15.63 -0.96 4.48
N LEU A 44 14.53 -0.63 3.76
CA LEU A 44 13.57 -1.62 3.25
C LEU A 44 14.24 -2.56 2.23
N GLU A 45 15.06 -2.02 1.32
CA GLU A 45 15.80 -2.84 0.35
C GLU A 45 16.80 -3.79 1.03
N LEU A 46 17.53 -3.31 2.05
CA LEU A 46 18.45 -4.15 2.82
C LEU A 46 17.71 -5.21 3.63
N LEU A 47 16.55 -4.89 4.20
CA LEU A 47 15.71 -5.89 4.87
C LEU A 47 15.24 -6.97 3.90
N ALA A 48 14.82 -6.58 2.70
CA ALA A 48 14.35 -7.52 1.69
C ALA A 48 15.45 -8.46 1.19
N ASN A 49 16.67 -7.95 1.01
CA ASN A 49 17.77 -8.69 0.38
C ASN A 49 18.67 -9.43 1.38
N ASP A 50 18.98 -8.79 2.51
CA ASP A 50 19.95 -9.28 3.50
C ASP A 50 19.29 -9.70 4.82
N GLY A 51 17.96 -9.53 4.93
CA GLY A 51 17.20 -9.78 6.15
C GLY A 51 17.55 -8.82 7.28
N ALA A 52 16.96 -9.08 8.44
CA ALA A 52 17.18 -8.26 9.64
C ALA A 52 18.65 -8.16 10.04
N ARG A 53 19.44 -9.24 9.88
CA ARG A 53 20.87 -9.26 10.25
C ARG A 53 21.70 -8.37 9.33
N GLY A 54 21.27 -8.15 8.10
CA GLY A 54 21.92 -7.30 7.12
C GLY A 54 21.80 -5.79 7.42
N LEU A 55 20.79 -5.38 8.19
CA LEU A 55 20.51 -3.97 8.46
C LEU A 55 21.47 -3.37 9.49
N SER A 56 22.28 -2.41 9.06
CA SER A 56 23.11 -1.58 9.92
C SER A 56 23.24 -0.16 9.37
N HIS A 57 23.42 0.84 10.24
CA HIS A 57 23.56 2.25 9.84
C HIS A 57 24.62 2.47 8.74
N PRO A 58 25.85 1.91 8.84
CA PRO A 58 26.84 2.07 7.78
C PRO A 58 26.44 1.42 6.44
N LYS A 59 25.68 0.31 6.48
CA LYS A 59 25.17 -0.30 5.25
C LYS A 59 24.09 0.55 4.61
N VAL A 60 23.19 1.15 5.42
CA VAL A 60 22.13 2.05 4.93
C VAL A 60 22.75 3.30 4.31
N ASP A 61 23.73 3.94 4.97
CA ASP A 61 24.46 5.09 4.41
C ASP A 61 25.04 4.77 3.03
N ARG A 62 25.71 3.62 2.92
CA ARG A 62 26.33 3.18 1.66
C ARG A 62 25.30 2.86 0.58
N HIS A 63 24.20 2.17 0.94
CA HIS A 63 23.16 1.79 0.01
C HIS A 63 22.39 3.01 -0.51
N ALA A 64 22.15 4.00 0.37
CA ALA A 64 21.51 5.28 0.02
C ALA A 64 22.45 6.26 -0.70
N GLY A 65 23.74 5.92 -0.89
CA GLY A 65 24.74 6.83 -1.47
C GLY A 65 25.00 8.07 -0.61
N MET A 66 24.84 7.96 0.71
CA MET A 66 24.99 9.07 1.65
C MET A 66 26.33 9.03 2.40
N PRO A 67 26.82 10.18 2.90
CA PRO A 67 28.01 10.24 3.74
C PRO A 67 27.87 9.37 5.00
N ALA A 68 28.98 8.76 5.43
CA ALA A 68 29.02 7.95 6.64
C ALA A 68 28.53 8.73 7.87
N GLY A 69 27.69 8.10 8.70
CA GLY A 69 27.09 8.73 9.88
C GLY A 69 25.76 9.44 9.62
N THR A 70 25.32 9.57 8.35
CA THR A 70 24.05 10.21 8.02
C THR A 70 22.89 9.48 8.68
N THR A 71 22.80 8.15 8.54
CA THR A 71 21.75 7.35 9.17
C THR A 71 21.72 7.55 10.69
N SER A 72 22.88 7.55 11.34
CA SER A 72 22.97 7.75 12.80
C SER A 72 22.50 9.15 13.25
N ALA A 73 22.65 10.16 12.39
CA ALA A 73 22.16 11.52 12.68
C ALA A 73 20.62 11.60 12.64
N TYR A 74 19.97 10.80 11.80
CA TYR A 74 18.50 10.77 11.68
C TYR A 74 17.83 9.71 12.54
N TYR A 75 18.47 8.57 12.73
CA TYR A 75 18.00 7.41 13.48
C TYR A 75 19.09 6.93 14.44
N ARG A 76 19.02 7.37 15.70
CA ARG A 76 20.08 7.10 16.69
C ARG A 76 20.28 5.63 17.00
N THR A 77 19.24 4.81 16.84
CA THR A 77 19.29 3.39 17.14
C THR A 77 18.76 2.57 15.96
N ARG A 78 19.19 1.32 15.86
CA ARG A 78 18.65 0.37 14.89
C ARG A 78 17.13 0.21 15.03
N LYS A 79 16.62 0.23 16.26
CA LYS A 79 15.18 0.19 16.55
C LYS A 79 14.46 1.41 15.94
N ALA A 80 14.98 2.62 16.14
CA ALA A 80 14.40 3.82 15.55
C ALA A 80 14.38 3.77 14.01
N LEU A 81 15.42 3.20 13.40
CA LEU A 81 15.48 2.97 11.96
C LEU A 81 14.43 1.96 11.49
N LEU A 82 14.23 0.85 12.21
CA LEU A 82 13.21 -0.15 11.89
C LEU A 82 11.80 0.43 11.99
N ILE A 83 11.51 1.22 13.01
CA ILE A 83 10.23 1.93 13.17
C ILE A 83 10.03 2.91 12.02
N GLY A 84 11.05 3.69 11.66
CA GLY A 84 11.00 4.60 10.51
C GLY A 84 10.76 3.86 9.19
N ALA A 85 11.41 2.73 8.97
CA ALA A 85 11.19 1.88 7.80
C ALA A 85 9.76 1.31 7.74
N ALA A 86 9.20 0.87 8.88
CA ALA A 86 7.83 0.40 8.96
C ALA A 86 6.81 1.52 8.64
N GLN A 87 7.02 2.74 9.16
CA GLN A 87 6.20 3.91 8.83
C GLN A 87 6.30 4.26 7.34
N ARG A 88 7.51 4.29 6.79
CA ARG A 88 7.73 4.55 5.36
C ARG A 88 7.03 3.53 4.47
N MET A 89 7.06 2.26 4.83
CA MET A 89 6.34 1.20 4.13
C MET A 89 4.83 1.47 4.13
N SER A 90 4.27 1.88 5.28
CA SER A 90 2.86 2.27 5.38
C SER A 90 2.51 3.44 4.46
N ASP A 91 3.36 4.48 4.40
CA ASP A 91 3.15 5.63 3.51
C ASP A 91 3.14 5.21 2.03
N LEU A 92 4.03 4.30 1.65
CA LEU A 92 4.10 3.76 0.28
C LEU A 92 2.86 2.92 -0.06
N ASP A 93 2.40 2.10 0.86
CA ASP A 93 1.19 1.30 0.70
C ASP A 93 -0.06 2.19 0.57
N ALA A 94 -0.17 3.21 1.41
CA ALA A 94 -1.27 4.18 1.33
C ALA A 94 -1.28 4.95 0.00
N ALA A 95 -0.10 5.33 -0.51
CA ALA A 95 0.03 5.98 -1.81
C ALA A 95 -0.38 5.06 -2.97
N ASP A 96 -0.02 3.76 -2.91
CA ASP A 96 -0.43 2.78 -3.92
C ASP A 96 -1.94 2.53 -3.88
N LEU A 97 -2.54 2.44 -2.69
CA LEU A 97 -3.99 2.28 -2.52
C LEU A 97 -4.75 3.50 -3.05
N THR A 98 -4.27 4.72 -2.79
CA THR A 98 -4.86 5.94 -3.33
C THR A 98 -4.82 5.94 -4.85
N ARG A 99 -3.67 5.58 -5.44
CA ARG A 99 -3.53 5.48 -6.91
C ARG A 99 -4.46 4.42 -7.51
N MET A 100 -4.67 3.30 -6.81
CA MET A 100 -5.60 2.27 -7.26
C MET A 100 -7.06 2.73 -7.17
N ALA A 101 -7.45 3.46 -6.12
CA ALA A 101 -8.77 4.05 -6.02
C ALA A 101 -9.03 5.02 -7.19
N GLU A 102 -8.06 5.85 -7.57
CA GLU A 102 -8.13 6.72 -8.74
C GLU A 102 -8.28 5.93 -10.06
N LEU A 103 -7.64 4.76 -10.17
CA LEU A 103 -7.79 3.87 -11.33
C LEU A 103 -9.13 3.14 -11.34
N THR A 104 -9.72 2.86 -10.19
CA THR A 104 -11.04 2.23 -10.06
C THR A 104 -12.15 3.19 -10.52
N ASP A 105 -11.99 4.50 -10.30
CA ASP A 105 -12.90 5.53 -10.81
C ASP A 105 -12.78 5.73 -12.34
N SER A 106 -11.71 5.21 -12.96
CA SER A 106 -11.62 5.11 -14.41
C SER A 106 -12.42 3.89 -14.88
N ASP A 107 -12.97 3.90 -16.11
CA ASP A 107 -13.76 2.79 -16.71
C ASP A 107 -12.98 1.45 -16.85
N ASP A 108 -11.82 1.33 -16.21
CA ASP A 108 -10.98 0.12 -16.29
C ASP A 108 -11.41 -0.92 -15.24
N ARG A 109 -12.27 -1.85 -15.69
CA ARG A 109 -12.77 -2.97 -14.89
C ARG A 109 -11.68 -3.82 -14.20
N ARG A 110 -10.43 -3.78 -14.67
CA ARG A 110 -9.32 -4.56 -14.09
C ARG A 110 -8.99 -4.17 -12.65
N PHE A 111 -9.38 -2.96 -12.23
CA PHE A 111 -9.12 -2.44 -10.89
C PHE A 111 -10.37 -2.33 -10.03
N SER A 112 -11.51 -2.93 -10.44
CA SER A 112 -12.75 -2.86 -9.69
C SER A 112 -13.06 -4.18 -8.95
N GLY A 113 -13.71 -4.07 -7.80
CA GLY A 113 -14.19 -5.21 -7.03
C GLY A 113 -13.10 -6.19 -6.60
N THR A 114 -13.46 -7.46 -6.53
CA THR A 114 -12.55 -8.56 -6.16
C THR A 114 -11.43 -8.75 -7.19
N LEU A 115 -11.71 -8.49 -8.48
CA LEU A 115 -10.72 -8.54 -9.54
C LEU A 115 -9.61 -7.49 -9.32
N GLY A 116 -9.97 -6.29 -8.89
CA GLY A 116 -9.00 -5.25 -8.54
C GLY A 116 -8.10 -5.68 -7.39
N LEU A 117 -8.67 -6.29 -6.36
CA LEU A 117 -7.90 -6.84 -5.24
C LEU A 117 -6.96 -7.97 -5.70
N ALA A 118 -7.44 -8.90 -6.51
CA ALA A 118 -6.63 -9.99 -7.07
C ALA A 118 -5.46 -9.44 -7.90
N THR A 119 -5.72 -8.44 -8.75
CA THR A 119 -4.69 -7.76 -9.55
C THR A 119 -3.62 -7.14 -8.65
N MET A 120 -4.01 -6.45 -7.59
CA MET A 120 -3.10 -5.86 -6.63
C MET A 120 -2.23 -6.91 -5.92
N VAL A 121 -2.84 -8.00 -5.49
CA VAL A 121 -2.11 -9.10 -4.82
C VAL A 121 -1.05 -9.69 -5.76
N VAL A 122 -1.37 -9.93 -7.02
CA VAL A 122 -0.39 -10.40 -8.01
C VAL A 122 0.74 -9.38 -8.22
N MET A 123 0.42 -8.08 -8.27
CA MET A 123 1.43 -7.03 -8.38
C MET A 123 2.40 -7.04 -7.20
N TRP A 124 1.95 -7.33 -5.97
CA TRP A 124 2.82 -7.42 -4.80
C TRP A 124 3.86 -8.55 -4.87
N GLY A 125 3.62 -9.54 -5.71
CA GLY A 125 4.61 -10.59 -6.05
C GLY A 125 5.61 -10.19 -7.13
N GLN A 126 5.53 -8.98 -7.72
CA GLN A 126 6.38 -8.54 -8.81
C GLN A 126 7.22 -7.31 -8.43
N PRO A 127 8.42 -7.12 -9.03
CA PRO A 127 9.16 -5.88 -8.88
C PRO A 127 8.36 -4.65 -9.37
N PRO A 128 8.45 -3.50 -8.68
CA PRO A 128 9.26 -3.23 -7.50
C PRO A 128 8.58 -3.61 -6.17
N TRP A 129 7.31 -4.02 -6.15
CA TRP A 129 6.53 -4.27 -4.94
C TRP A 129 7.01 -5.50 -4.14
N LEU A 130 7.58 -6.50 -4.81
CA LEU A 130 8.10 -7.70 -4.15
C LEU A 130 9.16 -7.36 -3.08
N THR A 131 9.99 -6.36 -3.32
CA THR A 131 10.95 -5.88 -2.32
C THR A 131 10.25 -5.43 -1.03
N ARG A 132 9.14 -4.68 -1.15
CA ARG A 132 8.35 -4.28 0.03
C ARG A 132 7.66 -5.46 0.71
N THR A 133 7.17 -6.42 -0.08
CA THR A 133 6.57 -7.66 0.45
C THR A 133 7.57 -8.44 1.30
N LYS A 134 8.80 -8.63 0.82
CA LYS A 134 9.89 -9.25 1.56
C LYS A 134 10.26 -8.46 2.83
N ALA A 135 10.45 -7.14 2.71
CA ALA A 135 10.77 -6.29 3.84
C ALA A 135 9.68 -6.32 4.93
N ARG A 136 8.41 -6.37 4.53
CA ARG A 136 7.26 -6.49 5.43
C ARG A 136 7.35 -7.77 6.28
N HIS A 137 7.64 -8.90 5.66
CA HIS A 137 7.79 -10.17 6.38
C HIS A 137 8.91 -10.13 7.42
N GLU A 138 10.06 -9.52 7.07
CA GLU A 138 11.15 -9.31 8.02
C GLU A 138 10.74 -8.40 9.19
N LEU A 139 10.02 -7.31 8.91
CA LEU A 139 9.53 -6.40 9.95
C LEU A 139 8.52 -7.08 10.88
N VAL A 140 7.57 -7.85 10.33
CA VAL A 140 6.59 -8.62 11.10
C VAL A 140 7.28 -9.66 11.97
N ALA A 141 8.28 -10.40 11.45
CA ALA A 141 9.05 -11.35 12.21
C ALA A 141 9.83 -10.70 13.38
N LEU A 142 10.35 -9.50 13.17
CA LEU A 142 11.03 -8.72 14.22
C LEU A 142 10.04 -8.17 15.26
N ALA A 143 8.84 -7.78 14.86
CA ALA A 143 7.79 -7.24 15.73
C ALA A 143 7.42 -8.23 16.84
N GLY A 144 7.46 -9.54 16.58
CA GLY A 144 7.21 -10.57 17.58
C GLY A 144 8.17 -10.54 18.80
N ARG A 145 9.24 -9.74 18.73
CA ARG A 145 10.26 -9.61 19.79
C ARG A 145 10.52 -8.17 20.23
N ASP A 146 9.84 -7.19 19.62
CA ASP A 146 9.97 -5.76 19.95
C ASP A 146 8.58 -5.12 20.05
N PRO A 147 8.10 -4.80 21.27
CA PRO A 147 6.75 -4.26 21.48
C PRO A 147 6.48 -2.92 20.79
N ASP A 148 7.50 -2.07 20.62
CA ASP A 148 7.31 -0.77 19.94
C ASP A 148 7.16 -0.95 18.44
N LEU A 149 7.94 -1.87 17.86
CA LEU A 149 7.79 -2.24 16.46
C LEU A 149 6.45 -2.95 16.24
N ALA A 150 6.04 -3.83 17.15
CA ALA A 150 4.75 -4.52 17.11
C ALA A 150 3.58 -3.52 17.08
N ARG A 151 3.63 -2.49 17.92
CA ARG A 151 2.63 -1.41 17.92
C ARG A 151 2.57 -0.69 16.58
N THR A 152 3.72 -0.29 16.03
CA THR A 152 3.78 0.40 14.73
C THR A 152 3.22 -0.47 13.60
N ILE A 153 3.56 -1.76 13.58
CA ILE A 153 3.02 -2.71 12.59
C ILE A 153 1.52 -2.93 12.80
N GLY A 154 1.05 -3.00 14.07
CA GLY A 154 -0.37 -3.12 14.41
C GLY A 154 -1.19 -1.93 13.90
N GLU A 155 -0.74 -0.70 14.13
CA GLU A 155 -1.40 0.52 13.63
C GLU A 155 -1.53 0.52 12.09
N VAL A 156 -0.53 -0.02 11.39
CA VAL A 156 -0.57 -0.18 9.93
C VAL A 156 -1.58 -1.25 9.52
N ALA A 157 -1.60 -2.38 10.23
CA ALA A 157 -2.53 -3.47 9.96
C ALA A 157 -3.98 -3.05 10.18
N GLU A 158 -4.28 -2.32 11.26
CA GLU A 158 -5.63 -1.80 11.56
C GLU A 158 -6.17 -0.92 10.43
N ARG A 159 -5.36 0.02 9.91
CA ARG A 159 -5.76 0.87 8.77
C ARG A 159 -6.06 0.06 7.52
N PHE A 160 -5.27 -0.97 7.27
CA PHE A 160 -5.49 -1.85 6.13
C PHE A 160 -6.77 -2.68 6.27
N GLU A 161 -7.07 -3.15 7.49
CA GLU A 161 -8.31 -3.87 7.80
C GLU A 161 -9.54 -2.97 7.64
N GLU A 162 -9.48 -1.71 8.11
CA GLU A 162 -10.56 -0.73 7.91
C GLU A 162 -10.86 -0.50 6.43
N LEU A 163 -9.81 -0.33 5.62
CA LEU A 163 -9.97 -0.19 4.17
C LEU A 163 -10.57 -1.44 3.53
N GLN A 164 -10.12 -2.61 3.95
CA GLN A 164 -10.65 -3.88 3.45
C GLN A 164 -12.14 -4.05 3.77
N ARG A 165 -12.57 -3.72 4.99
CA ARG A 165 -13.99 -3.71 5.36
C ARG A 165 -14.79 -2.76 4.47
N ALA A 166 -14.30 -1.55 4.23
CA ALA A 166 -14.95 -0.58 3.36
C ALA A 166 -15.11 -1.11 1.93
N LEU A 167 -14.08 -1.70 1.36
CA LEU A 167 -14.12 -2.32 0.02
C LEU A 167 -15.11 -3.49 -0.03
N ILE A 168 -15.06 -4.42 0.93
CA ILE A 168 -15.98 -5.57 0.99
C ILE A 168 -17.42 -5.09 1.12
N THR A 169 -17.66 -4.04 1.90
CA THR A 169 -18.99 -3.43 2.02
C THR A 169 -19.52 -2.92 0.67
N GLN A 170 -18.66 -2.27 -0.13
CA GLN A 170 -19.03 -1.80 -1.47
C GLN A 170 -19.34 -2.94 -2.46
N TRP A 171 -18.74 -4.11 -2.26
CA TRP A 171 -18.94 -5.26 -3.15
C TRP A 171 -20.20 -6.07 -2.81
N GLN A 172 -20.90 -5.74 -1.72
CA GLN A 172 -22.14 -6.41 -1.40
C GLN A 172 -23.26 -6.04 -2.41
N PRO A 173 -24.17 -6.96 -2.71
CA PRO A 173 -25.31 -6.66 -3.57
C PRO A 173 -26.14 -5.48 -3.03
N ALA A 174 -26.63 -4.63 -3.92
CA ALA A 174 -27.45 -3.49 -3.54
C ALA A 174 -28.72 -3.95 -2.81
N GLY A 175 -29.07 -3.28 -1.71
CA GLY A 175 -30.25 -3.60 -0.90
C GLY A 175 -30.06 -4.77 0.07
N THR A 176 -28.85 -5.29 0.22
CA THR A 176 -28.54 -6.27 1.27
C THR A 176 -28.47 -5.55 2.62
N ASP A 177 -29.21 -6.07 3.62
CA ASP A 177 -29.02 -5.65 5.02
C ASP A 177 -27.67 -6.18 5.47
N LEU A 178 -26.74 -5.25 5.72
CA LEU A 178 -25.34 -5.58 5.99
C LEU A 178 -25.15 -5.76 7.49
N ASP A 179 -25.06 -7.01 7.93
CA ASP A 179 -24.62 -7.31 9.29
C ASP A 179 -23.11 -7.04 9.40
N PRO A 180 -22.68 -6.18 10.35
CA PRO A 180 -21.25 -5.90 10.58
C PRO A 180 -20.44 -7.18 10.84
N ALA A 181 -20.99 -8.18 11.50
CA ALA A 181 -20.32 -9.45 11.76
C ALA A 181 -20.02 -10.23 10.48
N LEU A 182 -20.92 -10.20 9.49
CA LEU A 182 -20.65 -10.78 8.18
C LEU A 182 -19.45 -10.11 7.49
N ILE A 183 -19.41 -8.79 7.51
CA ILE A 183 -18.29 -8.04 6.89
C ILE A 183 -16.98 -8.32 7.61
N ASP A 184 -16.98 -8.40 8.94
CA ASP A 184 -15.81 -8.73 9.74
C ASP A 184 -15.27 -10.13 9.44
N ASP A 185 -16.15 -11.13 9.36
CA ASP A 185 -15.76 -12.51 9.01
C ASP A 185 -15.20 -12.60 7.59
N GLN A 186 -15.82 -11.92 6.63
CA GLN A 186 -15.34 -11.85 5.25
C GLN A 186 -13.97 -11.16 5.16
N ALA A 187 -13.81 -10.03 5.84
CA ALA A 187 -12.54 -9.29 5.87
C ALA A 187 -11.43 -10.13 6.52
N PHE A 188 -11.74 -10.79 7.63
CA PHE A 188 -10.79 -11.70 8.29
C PHE A 188 -10.32 -12.82 7.36
N ALA A 189 -11.24 -13.53 6.71
CA ALA A 189 -10.89 -14.66 5.86
C ALA A 189 -10.09 -14.23 4.61
N VAL A 190 -10.50 -13.14 3.94
CA VAL A 190 -9.79 -12.59 2.79
C VAL A 190 -8.39 -12.11 3.19
N SER A 191 -8.23 -11.44 4.35
CA SER A 191 -6.93 -11.04 4.88
C SER A 191 -6.00 -12.24 5.09
N ARG A 192 -6.49 -13.32 5.67
CA ARG A 192 -5.68 -14.53 5.94
C ARG A 192 -5.29 -15.23 4.65
N PHE A 193 -6.18 -15.31 3.67
CA PHE A 193 -5.88 -15.82 2.34
C PHE A 193 -4.77 -14.99 1.66
N ILE A 194 -4.92 -13.67 1.59
CA ILE A 194 -3.93 -12.78 1.00
C ILE A 194 -2.57 -12.89 1.70
N SER A 195 -2.57 -12.95 3.04
CA SER A 195 -1.34 -13.12 3.82
C SER A 195 -0.61 -14.43 3.47
N GLY A 196 -1.36 -15.49 3.20
CA GLY A 196 -0.81 -16.76 2.71
C GLY A 196 -0.15 -16.61 1.35
N VAL A 197 -0.83 -16.01 0.39
CA VAL A 197 -0.32 -15.74 -0.97
C VAL A 197 0.94 -14.86 -0.91
N MET A 198 0.94 -13.81 -0.08
CA MET A 198 2.14 -12.98 0.12
C MET A 198 3.30 -13.77 0.73
N GLY A 199 3.01 -14.72 1.63
CA GLY A 199 4.01 -15.65 2.17
C GLY A 199 4.65 -16.53 1.10
N ASP A 200 3.89 -16.93 0.07
CA ASP A 200 4.44 -17.70 -1.06
C ASP A 200 5.44 -16.89 -1.87
N PHE A 201 5.14 -15.63 -2.17
CA PHE A 201 6.08 -14.73 -2.85
C PHE A 201 7.40 -14.53 -2.08
N VAL A 202 7.34 -14.53 -0.76
CA VAL A 202 8.56 -14.39 0.07
C VAL A 202 9.38 -15.67 0.08
N ARG A 203 8.72 -16.83 0.06
CA ARG A 203 9.41 -18.14 0.03
C ARG A 203 10.05 -18.44 -1.33
N ASN A 204 9.42 -17.99 -2.40
CA ASN A 204 9.91 -18.21 -3.76
C ASN A 204 9.48 -17.05 -4.66
N ASP A 205 10.42 -16.21 -5.06
CA ASP A 205 10.20 -15.02 -5.92
C ASP A 205 9.79 -15.38 -7.35
N GLU A 206 9.93 -16.62 -7.77
CA GLU A 206 9.42 -17.10 -9.06
C GLU A 206 7.95 -17.51 -8.99
N THR A 207 7.35 -17.52 -7.80
CA THR A 207 5.93 -17.84 -7.64
C THR A 207 5.08 -16.77 -8.33
N THR A 208 4.21 -17.23 -9.24
CA THR A 208 3.23 -16.38 -9.92
C THR A 208 1.82 -16.95 -9.72
N TYR A 209 0.86 -16.07 -9.67
CA TYR A 209 -0.55 -16.44 -9.60
C TYR A 209 -1.30 -15.83 -10.77
N ASP A 210 -2.27 -16.59 -11.28
CA ASP A 210 -3.23 -16.08 -12.25
C ASP A 210 -4.24 -15.18 -11.56
N VAL A 211 -4.47 -13.98 -12.08
CA VAL A 211 -5.36 -12.98 -11.51
C VAL A 211 -6.80 -13.49 -11.46
N ALA A 212 -7.28 -14.15 -12.54
CA ALA A 212 -8.65 -14.64 -12.60
C ALA A 212 -8.87 -15.79 -11.61
N HIS A 213 -7.86 -16.62 -11.40
CA HIS A 213 -7.91 -17.66 -10.36
C HIS A 213 -8.01 -17.06 -8.96
N LEU A 214 -7.16 -16.08 -8.62
CA LEU A 214 -7.23 -15.41 -7.31
C LEU A 214 -8.57 -14.69 -7.12
N ASP A 215 -9.08 -14.01 -8.14
CA ASP A 215 -10.40 -13.38 -8.11
C ASP A 215 -11.50 -14.40 -7.80
N SER A 216 -11.50 -15.54 -8.50
CA SER A 216 -12.45 -16.63 -8.28
C SER A 216 -12.39 -17.17 -6.84
N VAL A 217 -11.20 -17.33 -6.27
CA VAL A 217 -11.03 -17.78 -4.88
C VAL A 217 -11.54 -16.76 -3.89
N ILE A 218 -11.22 -15.46 -4.09
CA ILE A 218 -11.71 -14.37 -3.23
C ILE A 218 -13.25 -14.33 -3.25
N GLN A 219 -13.88 -14.44 -4.43
CA GLN A 219 -15.34 -14.50 -4.58
C GLN A 219 -15.92 -15.70 -3.83
N ALA A 220 -15.34 -16.89 -3.99
CA ALA A 220 -15.78 -18.09 -3.30
C ALA A 220 -15.68 -17.97 -1.75
N ILE A 221 -14.66 -17.30 -1.23
CA ILE A 221 -14.54 -17.00 0.20
C ILE A 221 -15.70 -16.10 0.65
N LEU A 222 -15.95 -14.99 -0.05
CA LEU A 222 -16.99 -14.04 0.29
C LEU A 222 -18.39 -14.67 0.24
N GLU A 223 -18.69 -15.43 -0.80
CA GLU A 223 -19.98 -16.12 -1.00
C GLU A 223 -20.19 -17.22 0.05
N GLY A 224 -19.18 -18.06 0.29
CA GLY A 224 -19.25 -19.15 1.24
C GLY A 224 -19.53 -18.68 2.67
N ILE A 225 -18.91 -17.55 3.09
CA ILE A 225 -19.16 -16.95 4.40
C ILE A 225 -20.60 -16.38 4.44
N ARG A 226 -21.04 -15.67 3.40
CA ARG A 226 -22.41 -15.14 3.31
C ARG A 226 -23.46 -16.24 3.42
N ASP A 227 -23.29 -17.33 2.69
CA ASP A 227 -24.21 -18.46 2.72
C ASP A 227 -24.26 -19.13 4.10
N SER A 228 -23.12 -19.24 4.77
CA SER A 228 -23.03 -19.78 6.12
C SER A 228 -23.76 -18.89 7.12
N PHE A 229 -23.56 -17.58 7.01
CA PHE A 229 -24.19 -16.58 7.85
C PHE A 229 -25.73 -16.58 7.70
N GLN A 230 -26.24 -16.64 6.45
CA GLN A 230 -27.67 -16.71 6.18
C GLN A 230 -28.32 -18.00 6.71
N ARG A 231 -27.61 -19.13 6.66
CA ARG A 231 -28.11 -20.38 7.24
C ARG A 231 -28.22 -20.30 8.77
N ALA A 232 -27.24 -19.67 9.43
CA ALA A 232 -27.25 -19.50 10.89
C ALA A 232 -28.35 -18.56 11.37
N THR A 233 -28.73 -17.56 10.59
CA THR A 233 -29.78 -16.58 10.95
C THR A 233 -31.19 -17.10 10.72
N ARG A 234 -31.37 -18.21 9.98
CA ARG A 234 -32.69 -18.84 9.71
C ARG A 234 -33.11 -19.91 10.72
N VAL A 235 -32.28 -20.19 11.71
CA VAL A 235 -32.54 -21.13 12.80
C VAL A 235 -32.96 -20.39 14.06
#